data_7e11cac195800e32d8066f3c8bc44484
#
_entry.id   7e11cac195800e32d8066f3c8bc44484
#
_cell.length_a   1.000
_cell.length_b   1.000
_cell.length_c   1.000
_cell.angle_alpha   90.00
_cell.angle_beta   90.00
_cell.angle_gamma   90.00
#
_symmetry.space_group_name_H-M   'P 1'
#
loop_
_entity.id
_entity.type
_entity.pdbx_description
1 polymer ?
#
loop_
_entity_poly.entity_id
_entity_poly.type
_entity_poly.pdbx_seq_one_letter_code
_entity_poly.pdbx_strand_id
1 'polypeptide(L)'
;MTPSVQTPPALGHALRRTVFFVLVAITTLLAMGLLVSVFHTDGLSPIELVLLLLYAILFAWICISFWSALLGFWVMLTGRDRGAISRQPGTPPDPAAPPRTAILMPIYNEDSQRVFAGLRAVNRSLADTGQLDRFDIFILSDTRDPDVWVEEELRWQDMVRELDGKGRIFYRNRPENTSRKTGNLEDFCTRWGGRYRYMIVLDADSIMKGETLVEMVRLMECHPRAALIQTPPVPVNRESLFARILQFAGSIYGRMFTAGLNFWQLGEGNYWGHNAIIRIQPFLDHCGLPKLPGREPFGGEILSHDFVEAALLRRAGWEVWLAYDLEGSYEEIPPTLIDYAKRDRRWCQGNLQHLRLALSHGFNGLSRIHFLMGVMSYAASPLWLLFLIATGVQAFLQTQHEMVYFFGENWMPVWPVSFAVEMTTVLLVTLTMLFLPKLLALLLLLKDRKLGEAYGGMVGAAASVVLETVFSVLTAPVLMLFQSKFVLAILMRRAVGWPPQQRGDHMTSFKEAALAHGGHTLIGLAVGLLSYQYVPAFFWWLTPVLLGLVLSIPVSMLSSSICLLYTSDAADERSSVDLGG
;
A
#
# COMPACT_ATOMS: atom_id res chain seq x y z
N MET A 1 -19.21 -14.47 -29.79
CA MET A 1 -18.06 -15.39 -30.00
C MET A 1 -17.02 -15.04 -28.96
N THR A 2 -16.91 -15.82 -27.91
CA THR A 2 -15.90 -15.69 -26.85
C THR A 2 -14.55 -16.13 -27.42
N PRO A 3 -13.52 -15.30 -27.38
CA PRO A 3 -12.18 -15.76 -27.73
C PRO A 3 -11.64 -16.60 -26.58
N SER A 4 -11.73 -17.92 -26.70
CA SER A 4 -10.98 -18.86 -25.88
C SER A 4 -9.52 -18.82 -26.35
N VAL A 5 -8.74 -17.85 -25.90
CA VAL A 5 -7.30 -17.84 -26.13
C VAL A 5 -6.60 -17.76 -24.78
N GLN A 6 -6.50 -18.90 -24.12
CA GLN A 6 -5.43 -19.12 -23.16
C GLN A 6 -4.12 -19.27 -23.97
N THR A 7 -3.52 -18.19 -24.39
CA THR A 7 -2.11 -18.23 -24.75
C THR A 7 -1.33 -18.36 -23.44
N PRO A 8 -0.46 -19.38 -23.31
CA PRO A 8 0.42 -19.49 -22.15
C PRO A 8 1.21 -18.20 -22.02
N PRO A 9 1.46 -17.73 -20.79
CA PRO A 9 2.30 -16.54 -20.58
C PRO A 9 3.61 -16.76 -21.34
N ALA A 10 4.07 -15.73 -22.07
CA ALA A 10 5.34 -15.81 -22.78
C ALA A 10 6.40 -16.37 -21.84
N LEU A 11 7.25 -17.28 -22.33
CA LEU A 11 8.24 -18.01 -21.52
C LEU A 11 9.02 -17.10 -20.55
N GLY A 12 9.26 -15.83 -20.95
CA GLY A 12 9.88 -14.82 -20.11
C GLY A 12 9.04 -14.38 -18.89
N HIS A 13 7.71 -14.41 -18.96
CA HIS A 13 6.85 -14.04 -17.83
C HIS A 13 6.88 -15.12 -16.74
N ALA A 14 6.78 -16.38 -17.12
CA ALA A 14 6.89 -17.51 -16.19
C ALA A 14 8.27 -17.54 -15.52
N LEU A 15 9.34 -17.31 -16.28
CA LEU A 15 10.71 -17.27 -15.75
C LEU A 15 10.90 -16.18 -14.69
N ARG A 16 10.44 -14.95 -14.93
CA ARG A 16 10.55 -13.85 -13.96
C ARG A 16 9.86 -14.19 -12.63
N ARG A 17 8.66 -14.78 -12.70
CA ARG A 17 7.93 -15.24 -11.50
C ARG A 17 8.65 -16.36 -10.78
N THR A 18 9.09 -17.36 -11.52
CA THR A 18 9.84 -18.48 -10.93
C THR A 18 11.09 -17.98 -10.22
N VAL A 19 11.88 -17.13 -10.87
CA VAL A 19 13.06 -16.51 -10.25
C VAL A 19 12.70 -15.77 -8.96
N PHE A 20 11.65 -14.93 -8.99
CA PHE A 20 11.21 -14.19 -7.82
C PHE A 20 10.84 -15.11 -6.64
N PHE A 21 9.96 -16.09 -6.86
CA PHE A 21 9.50 -16.97 -5.79
C PHE A 21 10.59 -17.95 -5.32
N VAL A 22 11.48 -18.38 -6.20
CA VAL A 22 12.65 -19.20 -5.83
C VAL A 22 13.61 -18.40 -4.94
N LEU A 23 13.88 -17.13 -5.25
CA LEU A 23 14.69 -16.25 -4.42
C LEU A 23 14.06 -16.07 -3.02
N VAL A 24 12.76 -15.80 -2.95
CA VAL A 24 12.03 -15.71 -1.68
C VAL A 24 12.13 -17.01 -0.88
N ALA A 25 11.89 -18.16 -1.53
CA ALA A 25 11.92 -19.47 -0.87
C ALA A 25 13.32 -19.82 -0.36
N ILE A 26 14.35 -19.69 -1.21
CA ILE A 26 15.74 -20.01 -0.82
C ILE A 26 16.19 -19.14 0.35
N THR A 27 15.95 -17.82 0.27
CA THR A 27 16.35 -16.90 1.34
C THR A 27 15.64 -17.22 2.65
N THR A 28 14.35 -17.55 2.61
CA THR A 28 13.58 -17.95 3.79
C THR A 28 14.12 -19.26 4.37
N LEU A 29 14.38 -20.27 3.53
CA LEU A 29 14.89 -21.56 3.98
C LEU A 29 16.30 -21.45 4.59
N LEU A 30 17.18 -20.63 4.03
CA LEU A 30 18.50 -20.38 4.59
C LEU A 30 18.41 -19.72 5.99
N ALA A 31 17.57 -18.71 6.15
CA ALA A 31 17.34 -18.06 7.44
C ALA A 31 16.71 -19.02 8.46
N MET A 32 15.80 -19.88 8.02
CA MET A 32 15.23 -20.95 8.86
C MET A 32 16.31 -21.95 9.29
N GLY A 33 17.20 -22.35 8.39
CA GLY A 33 18.32 -23.25 8.71
C GLY A 33 19.21 -22.70 9.81
N LEU A 34 19.53 -21.39 9.77
CA LEU A 34 20.28 -20.70 10.82
C LEU A 34 19.54 -20.73 12.16
N LEU A 35 18.23 -20.49 12.16
CA LEU A 35 17.47 -20.48 13.41
C LEU A 35 17.27 -21.90 13.98
N VAL A 36 17.08 -22.91 13.12
CA VAL A 36 17.01 -24.31 13.53
C VAL A 36 18.32 -24.75 14.17
N SER A 37 19.49 -24.34 13.64
CA SER A 37 20.80 -24.69 14.26
C SER A 37 20.96 -24.15 15.69
N VAL A 38 20.27 -23.05 16.01
CA VAL A 38 20.25 -22.47 17.37
C VAL A 38 19.41 -23.34 18.35
N PHE A 39 18.30 -23.89 17.86
CA PHE A 39 17.35 -24.61 18.73
C PHE A 39 17.59 -26.13 18.80
N HIS A 40 18.45 -26.68 17.94
CA HIS A 40 18.54 -28.15 17.77
C HIS A 40 19.41 -28.89 18.82
N THR A 41 20.04 -28.21 19.78
CA THR A 41 21.00 -28.86 20.69
C THR A 41 20.41 -29.87 21.66
N ASP A 42 19.17 -29.66 22.12
CA ASP A 42 18.53 -30.52 23.15
C ASP A 42 17.15 -31.05 22.71
N GLY A 43 16.83 -30.97 21.38
CA GLY A 43 15.50 -31.23 20.84
C GLY A 43 14.62 -29.98 20.85
N LEU A 44 13.63 -29.92 19.93
CA LEU A 44 12.75 -28.76 19.78
C LEU A 44 11.64 -28.77 20.83
N SER A 45 11.62 -27.76 21.68
CA SER A 45 10.49 -27.50 22.59
C SER A 45 9.26 -26.98 21.83
N PRO A 46 8.03 -27.12 22.38
CA PRO A 46 6.82 -26.57 21.74
C PRO A 46 6.87 -25.07 21.45
N ILE A 47 7.51 -24.29 22.33
CA ILE A 47 7.66 -22.85 22.14
C ILE A 47 8.62 -22.51 20.99
N GLU A 48 9.71 -23.27 20.82
CA GLU A 48 10.64 -23.12 19.71
C GLU A 48 10.00 -23.47 18.37
N LEU A 49 9.14 -24.49 18.34
CA LEU A 49 8.34 -24.77 17.13
C LEU A 49 7.41 -23.61 16.77
N VAL A 50 6.78 -22.99 17.77
CA VAL A 50 5.94 -21.79 17.54
C VAL A 50 6.81 -20.63 17.03
N LEU A 51 7.97 -20.38 17.61
CA LEU A 51 8.90 -19.36 17.18
C LEU A 51 9.38 -19.59 15.73
N LEU A 52 9.75 -20.82 15.38
CA LEU A 52 10.14 -21.19 14.02
C LEU A 52 9.02 -20.94 13.02
N LEU A 53 7.79 -21.32 13.34
CA LEU A 53 6.62 -21.08 12.47
C LEU A 53 6.37 -19.59 12.26
N LEU A 54 6.33 -18.82 13.36
CA LEU A 54 6.10 -17.37 13.30
C LEU A 54 7.22 -16.68 12.53
N TYR A 55 8.47 -17.04 12.78
CA TYR A 55 9.63 -16.52 12.07
C TYR A 55 9.56 -16.84 10.57
N ALA A 56 9.24 -18.07 10.18
CA ALA A 56 9.12 -18.46 8.78
C ALA A 56 8.12 -17.58 8.03
N ILE A 57 6.93 -17.36 8.61
CA ILE A 57 5.86 -16.54 7.99
C ILE A 57 6.30 -15.08 7.89
N LEU A 58 6.80 -14.51 8.98
CA LEU A 58 7.22 -13.10 9.02
C LEU A 58 8.44 -12.83 8.13
N PHE A 59 9.42 -13.73 8.14
CA PHE A 59 10.62 -13.58 7.33
C PHE A 59 10.31 -13.73 5.84
N ALA A 60 9.45 -14.70 5.45
CA ALA A 60 8.98 -14.81 4.06
C ALA A 60 8.27 -13.53 3.60
N TRP A 61 7.49 -12.89 4.47
CA TRP A 61 6.85 -11.60 4.19
C TRP A 61 7.87 -10.48 3.93
N ILE A 62 8.92 -10.41 4.73
CA ILE A 62 10.05 -9.48 4.52
C ILE A 62 10.77 -9.80 3.21
N CYS A 63 11.02 -11.08 2.90
CA CYS A 63 11.67 -11.52 1.66
C CYS A 63 10.89 -11.08 0.40
N ILE A 64 9.56 -11.17 0.40
CA ILE A 64 8.72 -10.69 -0.73
C ILE A 64 8.98 -9.20 -0.98
N SER A 65 8.97 -8.38 0.06
CA SER A 65 9.21 -6.94 -0.04
C SER A 65 10.65 -6.63 -0.47
N PHE A 66 11.62 -7.31 0.12
CA PHE A 66 13.04 -7.14 -0.19
C PHE A 66 13.36 -7.48 -1.65
N TRP A 67 12.95 -8.66 -2.13
CA TRP A 67 13.23 -9.08 -3.50
C TRP A 67 12.46 -8.24 -4.52
N SER A 68 11.23 -7.78 -4.20
CA SER A 68 10.55 -6.80 -5.03
C SER A 68 11.37 -5.52 -5.16
N ALA A 69 11.86 -4.96 -4.05
CA ALA A 69 12.69 -3.76 -4.08
C ALA A 69 14.01 -3.96 -4.84
N LEU A 70 14.71 -5.08 -4.63
CA LEU A 70 16.00 -5.35 -5.27
C LEU A 70 15.86 -5.56 -6.79
N LEU A 71 14.84 -6.29 -7.23
CA LEU A 71 14.54 -6.46 -8.65
C LEU A 71 14.08 -5.14 -9.29
N GLY A 72 13.31 -4.32 -8.55
CA GLY A 72 12.95 -2.97 -8.98
C GLY A 72 14.17 -2.07 -9.12
N PHE A 73 15.10 -2.12 -8.17
CA PHE A 73 16.39 -1.43 -8.28
C PHE A 73 17.13 -1.82 -9.55
N TRP A 74 17.23 -3.12 -9.83
CA TRP A 74 17.88 -3.63 -11.04
C TRP A 74 17.21 -3.12 -12.31
N VAL A 75 15.87 -3.17 -12.36
CA VAL A 75 15.07 -2.65 -13.49
C VAL A 75 15.34 -1.17 -13.73
N MET A 76 15.29 -0.34 -12.68
CA MET A 76 15.52 1.10 -12.79
C MET A 76 16.99 1.43 -13.10
N LEU A 77 17.93 0.67 -12.53
CA LEU A 77 19.36 0.87 -12.78
C LEU A 77 19.71 0.60 -14.24
N THR A 78 19.16 -0.46 -14.82
CA THR A 78 19.45 -0.83 -16.21
C THR A 78 18.64 -0.02 -17.23
N GLY A 79 17.48 0.50 -16.82
CA GLY A 79 16.55 1.23 -17.70
C GLY A 79 15.96 0.39 -18.85
N ARG A 80 16.15 -0.94 -18.83
CA ARG A 80 15.81 -1.86 -19.94
C ARG A 80 14.69 -2.83 -19.57
N ASP A 81 13.60 -2.31 -19.00
CA ASP A 81 12.46 -3.18 -18.71
C ASP A 81 11.56 -3.39 -19.93
N ARG A 82 11.70 -4.54 -20.58
CA ARG A 82 10.76 -4.98 -21.64
C ARG A 82 9.45 -5.50 -21.07
N GLY A 83 9.31 -5.59 -19.75
CA GLY A 83 8.10 -6.03 -19.05
C GLY A 83 7.13 -4.87 -18.77
N ALA A 84 7.54 -3.62 -18.90
CA ALA A 84 6.63 -2.48 -18.76
C ALA A 84 5.66 -2.42 -19.95
N ILE A 85 4.39 -2.24 -19.68
CA ILE A 85 3.35 -2.19 -20.74
C ILE A 85 3.61 -1.05 -21.73
N SER A 86 4.14 0.08 -21.27
CA SER A 86 4.52 1.23 -22.08
C SER A 86 5.59 0.92 -23.14
N ARG A 87 6.39 -0.12 -22.92
CA ARG A 87 7.53 -0.54 -23.75
C ARG A 87 7.28 -1.84 -24.52
N GLN A 88 6.12 -2.43 -24.35
CA GLN A 88 5.75 -3.61 -25.12
C GLN A 88 5.27 -3.23 -26.52
N PRO A 89 5.57 -4.05 -27.53
CA PRO A 89 4.99 -3.84 -28.85
C PRO A 89 3.47 -3.98 -28.76
N GLY A 90 2.75 -3.02 -29.30
CA GLY A 90 1.29 -3.00 -29.31
C GLY A 90 0.75 -2.74 -30.71
N THR A 91 -0.55 -2.94 -30.87
CA THR A 91 -1.27 -2.56 -32.09
C THR A 91 -1.37 -1.04 -32.15
N PRO A 92 -1.00 -0.37 -33.24
CA PRO A 92 -1.20 1.08 -33.35
C PRO A 92 -2.69 1.42 -33.19
N PRO A 93 -3.04 2.48 -32.44
CA PRO A 93 -4.42 2.92 -32.32
C PRO A 93 -4.95 3.40 -33.68
N ASP A 94 -6.24 3.17 -33.95
CA ASP A 94 -6.90 3.68 -35.15
C ASP A 94 -7.13 5.19 -35.00
N PRO A 95 -6.47 6.03 -35.79
CA PRO A 95 -6.64 7.48 -35.70
C PRO A 95 -8.01 7.96 -36.17
N ALA A 96 -8.73 7.16 -36.96
CA ALA A 96 -10.04 7.53 -37.52
C ALA A 96 -11.20 7.34 -36.51
N ALA A 97 -11.00 6.51 -35.47
CA ALA A 97 -12.02 6.21 -34.49
C ALA A 97 -11.49 6.36 -33.04
N PRO A 98 -11.14 7.57 -32.59
CA PRO A 98 -10.63 7.77 -31.25
C PRO A 98 -11.71 7.43 -30.21
N PRO A 99 -11.38 6.64 -29.18
CA PRO A 99 -12.37 6.24 -28.18
C PRO A 99 -12.77 7.41 -27.30
N ARG A 100 -14.03 7.48 -26.91
CA ARG A 100 -14.48 8.36 -25.82
C ARG A 100 -14.21 7.71 -24.47
N THR A 101 -13.72 8.49 -23.53
CA THR A 101 -13.36 8.08 -22.18
C THR A 101 -14.09 8.91 -21.15
N ALA A 102 -14.68 8.27 -20.14
CA ALA A 102 -15.29 8.93 -19.01
C ALA A 102 -14.29 9.01 -17.83
N ILE A 103 -14.09 10.20 -17.27
CA ILE A 103 -13.38 10.39 -16.01
C ILE A 103 -14.42 10.39 -14.90
N LEU A 104 -14.32 9.43 -13.98
CA LEU A 104 -15.29 9.21 -12.92
C LEU A 104 -14.67 9.60 -11.58
N MET A 105 -15.34 10.52 -10.86
CA MET A 105 -14.98 10.91 -9.51
C MET A 105 -16.14 10.62 -8.56
N PRO A 106 -16.17 9.44 -7.93
CA PRO A 106 -17.13 9.14 -6.87
C PRO A 106 -16.79 9.92 -5.60
N ILE A 107 -17.77 10.62 -5.03
CA ILE A 107 -17.64 11.44 -3.83
C ILE A 107 -18.72 11.12 -2.80
N TYR A 108 -18.40 11.30 -1.51
CA TYR A 108 -19.32 11.08 -0.38
C TYR A 108 -18.99 11.97 0.80
N ASN A 109 -19.74 13.06 1.00
CA ASN A 109 -19.53 14.04 2.07
C ASN A 109 -18.09 14.56 2.14
N GLU A 110 -17.47 14.80 0.98
CA GLU A 110 -16.10 15.32 0.87
C GLU A 110 -16.10 16.85 0.87
N ASP A 111 -14.92 17.44 1.10
CA ASP A 111 -14.72 18.88 0.93
C ASP A 111 -14.90 19.28 -0.54
N SER A 112 -16.03 19.91 -0.85
CA SER A 112 -16.41 20.29 -2.22
C SER A 112 -15.38 21.22 -2.85
N GLN A 113 -14.77 22.15 -2.07
CA GLN A 113 -13.78 23.09 -2.59
C GLN A 113 -12.56 22.35 -3.15
N ARG A 114 -12.06 21.39 -2.41
CA ARG A 114 -10.88 20.59 -2.81
C ARG A 114 -11.16 19.69 -4.01
N VAL A 115 -12.30 18.98 -3.99
CA VAL A 115 -12.71 18.11 -5.09
C VAL A 115 -12.80 18.87 -6.40
N PHE A 116 -13.51 20.01 -6.41
CA PHE A 116 -13.69 20.78 -7.63
C PHE A 116 -12.43 21.55 -8.06
N ALA A 117 -11.54 21.93 -7.13
CA ALA A 117 -10.23 22.48 -7.48
C ALA A 117 -9.36 21.42 -8.18
N GLY A 118 -9.32 20.19 -7.67
CA GLY A 118 -8.63 19.07 -8.31
C GLY A 118 -9.16 18.75 -9.71
N LEU A 119 -10.50 18.70 -9.86
CA LEU A 119 -11.13 18.48 -11.18
C LEU A 119 -10.84 19.60 -12.18
N ARG A 120 -10.79 20.87 -11.73
CA ARG A 120 -10.36 22.00 -12.59
C ARG A 120 -8.94 21.83 -13.08
N ALA A 121 -8.01 21.44 -12.18
CA ALA A 121 -6.62 21.19 -12.52
C ALA A 121 -6.50 20.05 -13.55
N VAL A 122 -7.19 18.94 -13.34
CA VAL A 122 -7.23 17.80 -14.29
C VAL A 122 -7.78 18.24 -15.64
N ASN A 123 -8.90 19.01 -15.68
CA ASN A 123 -9.51 19.48 -16.91
C ASN A 123 -8.59 20.44 -17.68
N ARG A 124 -7.92 21.39 -16.99
CA ARG A 124 -6.98 22.33 -17.62
C ARG A 124 -5.79 21.56 -18.19
N SER A 125 -5.16 20.70 -17.39
CA SER A 125 -4.03 19.88 -17.85
C SER A 125 -4.40 19.00 -19.04
N LEU A 126 -5.63 18.51 -19.11
CA LEU A 126 -6.12 17.74 -20.25
C LEU A 126 -6.38 18.64 -21.48
N ALA A 127 -6.86 19.86 -21.28
CA ALA A 127 -7.03 20.85 -22.35
C ALA A 127 -5.69 21.19 -23.02
N ASP A 128 -4.61 21.31 -22.26
CA ASP A 128 -3.26 21.59 -22.76
C ASP A 128 -2.75 20.49 -23.72
N THR A 129 -3.27 19.27 -23.62
CA THR A 129 -2.94 18.18 -24.56
C THR A 129 -3.64 18.29 -25.91
N GLY A 130 -4.62 19.18 -26.07
CA GLY A 130 -5.44 19.31 -27.27
C GLY A 130 -6.43 18.13 -27.50
N GLN A 131 -6.64 17.26 -26.51
CA GLN A 131 -7.50 16.07 -26.65
C GLN A 131 -8.71 16.08 -25.71
N LEU A 132 -9.03 17.24 -25.13
CA LEU A 132 -10.13 17.41 -24.17
C LEU A 132 -11.49 16.94 -24.67
N ASP A 133 -11.77 17.05 -25.95
CA ASP A 133 -13.01 16.65 -26.62
C ASP A 133 -13.30 15.15 -26.56
N ARG A 134 -12.28 14.33 -26.26
CA ARG A 134 -12.40 12.87 -26.11
C ARG A 134 -12.79 12.42 -24.70
N PHE A 135 -12.83 13.36 -23.75
CA PHE A 135 -13.03 13.05 -22.34
C PHE A 135 -14.26 13.79 -21.80
N ASP A 136 -15.08 13.08 -21.06
CA ASP A 136 -16.19 13.63 -20.28
C ASP A 136 -15.93 13.36 -18.80
N ILE A 137 -16.25 14.34 -17.95
CA ILE A 137 -16.07 14.26 -16.49
C ILE A 137 -17.41 14.00 -15.83
N PHE A 138 -17.48 13.01 -14.96
CA PHE A 138 -18.64 12.66 -14.17
C PHE A 138 -18.32 12.74 -12.68
N ILE A 139 -18.99 13.65 -11.98
CA ILE A 139 -18.99 13.75 -10.54
C ILE A 139 -20.14 12.87 -10.04
N LEU A 140 -19.79 11.75 -9.43
CA LEU A 140 -20.71 10.70 -9.00
C LEU A 140 -20.92 10.81 -7.47
N SER A 141 -21.87 11.69 -7.06
CA SER A 141 -22.12 11.96 -5.66
C SER A 141 -23.04 10.91 -5.02
N ASP A 142 -22.63 10.46 -3.83
CA ASP A 142 -23.42 9.69 -2.86
C ASP A 142 -23.69 10.51 -1.59
N THR A 143 -23.38 11.81 -1.60
CA THR A 143 -23.48 12.74 -0.46
C THR A 143 -24.88 12.78 0.10
N ARG A 144 -24.98 12.75 1.44
CA ARG A 144 -26.23 12.77 2.20
C ARG A 144 -26.42 14.03 3.03
N ASP A 145 -25.32 14.69 3.36
CA ASP A 145 -25.36 15.97 4.04
C ASP A 145 -25.96 17.01 3.10
N PRO A 146 -27.10 17.64 3.44
CA PRO A 146 -27.78 18.57 2.55
C PRO A 146 -26.95 19.83 2.25
N ASP A 147 -26.18 20.30 3.23
CA ASP A 147 -25.36 21.51 3.06
C ASP A 147 -24.21 21.24 2.09
N VAL A 148 -23.53 20.10 2.25
CA VAL A 148 -22.47 19.65 1.34
C VAL A 148 -23.04 19.39 -0.06
N TRP A 149 -24.21 18.77 -0.17
CA TRP A 149 -24.85 18.50 -1.46
C TRP A 149 -25.17 19.79 -2.23
N VAL A 150 -25.77 20.78 -1.57
CA VAL A 150 -26.04 22.09 -2.19
C VAL A 150 -24.73 22.77 -2.63
N GLU A 151 -23.69 22.70 -1.82
CA GLU A 151 -22.38 23.24 -2.19
C GLU A 151 -21.78 22.52 -3.40
N GLU A 152 -21.87 21.18 -3.48
CA GLU A 152 -21.42 20.40 -4.63
C GLU A 152 -22.12 20.85 -5.93
N GLU A 153 -23.46 21.05 -5.90
CA GLU A 153 -24.20 21.49 -7.08
C GLU A 153 -23.82 22.91 -7.52
N LEU A 154 -23.64 23.84 -6.57
CA LEU A 154 -23.21 25.21 -6.88
C LEU A 154 -21.83 25.22 -7.53
N ARG A 155 -20.86 24.48 -6.95
CA ARG A 155 -19.49 24.40 -7.49
C ARG A 155 -19.43 23.69 -8.83
N TRP A 156 -20.30 22.70 -9.06
CA TRP A 156 -20.43 22.07 -10.38
C TRP A 156 -20.93 23.07 -11.42
N GLN A 157 -21.96 23.86 -11.11
CA GLN A 157 -22.48 24.89 -12.03
C GLN A 157 -21.42 25.95 -12.34
N ASP A 158 -20.64 26.36 -11.33
CA ASP A 158 -19.55 27.32 -11.52
C ASP A 158 -18.44 26.73 -12.41
N MET A 159 -18.05 25.48 -12.17
CA MET A 159 -17.06 24.77 -12.98
C MET A 159 -17.52 24.61 -14.44
N VAL A 160 -18.79 24.27 -14.67
CA VAL A 160 -19.36 24.15 -16.02
C VAL A 160 -19.32 25.49 -16.76
N ARG A 161 -19.62 26.61 -16.05
CA ARG A 161 -19.56 27.96 -16.63
C ARG A 161 -18.14 28.40 -16.94
N GLU A 162 -17.23 28.20 -15.97
CA GLU A 162 -15.82 28.60 -16.07
C GLU A 162 -15.07 27.89 -17.21
N LEU A 163 -15.32 26.59 -17.39
CA LEU A 163 -14.58 25.73 -18.32
C LEU A 163 -15.34 25.45 -19.63
N ASP A 164 -16.43 26.14 -19.90
CA ASP A 164 -17.35 25.85 -21.03
C ASP A 164 -17.67 24.34 -21.11
N GLY A 165 -17.94 23.76 -19.95
CA GLY A 165 -18.08 22.32 -19.77
C GLY A 165 -19.47 21.77 -20.10
N LYS A 166 -20.38 22.57 -20.70
CA LYS A 166 -21.72 22.14 -21.04
C LYS A 166 -21.69 20.93 -21.98
N GLY A 167 -22.32 19.82 -21.54
CA GLY A 167 -22.33 18.57 -22.31
C GLY A 167 -21.07 17.71 -22.17
N ARG A 168 -20.12 18.11 -21.30
CA ARG A 168 -18.91 17.35 -20.98
C ARG A 168 -18.67 17.14 -19.48
N ILE A 169 -19.17 18.02 -18.63
CA ILE A 169 -19.00 17.93 -17.17
C ILE A 169 -20.38 17.68 -16.55
N PHE A 170 -20.54 16.51 -15.99
CA PHE A 170 -21.81 16.02 -15.48
C PHE A 170 -21.72 15.80 -13.97
N TYR A 171 -22.81 16.16 -13.28
CA TYR A 171 -23.00 15.87 -11.86
C TYR A 171 -24.21 14.97 -11.69
N ARG A 172 -24.10 13.97 -10.84
CA ARG A 172 -25.20 13.09 -10.48
C ARG A 172 -25.12 12.71 -9.01
N ASN A 173 -26.20 12.96 -8.27
CA ASN A 173 -26.40 12.42 -6.92
C ASN A 173 -27.33 11.20 -7.00
N ARG A 174 -26.98 10.09 -6.34
CA ARG A 174 -27.84 8.91 -6.24
C ARG A 174 -28.79 9.05 -5.05
N PRO A 175 -30.08 8.63 -5.18
CA PRO A 175 -31.02 8.64 -4.06
C PRO A 175 -30.65 7.61 -2.97
N GLU A 176 -29.97 6.52 -3.31
CA GLU A 176 -29.55 5.47 -2.37
C GLU A 176 -28.09 5.11 -2.59
N ASN A 177 -27.30 5.10 -1.51
CA ASN A 177 -25.88 4.71 -1.52
C ASN A 177 -25.73 3.17 -1.39
N THR A 178 -26.34 2.43 -2.34
CA THR A 178 -26.25 0.98 -2.38
C THR A 178 -24.85 0.55 -2.85
N SER A 179 -24.23 -0.38 -2.13
CA SER A 179 -22.89 -0.92 -2.43
C SER A 179 -21.79 0.16 -2.57
N ARG A 180 -22.01 1.35 -1.98
CA ARG A 180 -20.99 2.43 -1.88
C ARG A 180 -20.34 2.76 -3.23
N LYS A 181 -19.00 2.92 -3.27
CA LYS A 181 -18.22 3.25 -4.48
C LYS A 181 -18.47 2.26 -5.61
N THR A 182 -18.48 0.96 -5.34
CA THR A 182 -18.70 -0.09 -6.35
C THR A 182 -20.04 0.06 -7.02
N GLY A 183 -21.13 0.18 -6.22
CA GLY A 183 -22.46 0.38 -6.76
C GLY A 183 -22.62 1.73 -7.46
N ASN A 184 -21.82 2.73 -7.07
CA ASN A 184 -21.79 4.03 -7.74
C ASN A 184 -21.20 3.93 -9.15
N LEU A 185 -20.11 3.18 -9.31
CA LEU A 185 -19.50 2.90 -10.60
C LEU A 185 -20.38 1.98 -11.47
N GLU A 186 -21.00 0.96 -10.88
CA GLU A 186 -21.93 0.06 -11.56
C GLU A 186 -23.13 0.80 -12.12
N ASP A 187 -23.75 1.70 -11.34
CA ASP A 187 -24.86 2.56 -11.77
C ASP A 187 -24.45 3.45 -12.97
N PHE A 188 -23.26 4.05 -12.93
CA PHE A 188 -22.73 4.80 -14.06
C PHE A 188 -22.58 3.91 -15.30
N CYS A 189 -21.90 2.77 -15.16
CA CYS A 189 -21.65 1.86 -16.26
C CYS A 189 -22.93 1.35 -16.91
N THR A 190 -23.96 1.05 -16.11
CA THR A 190 -25.26 0.58 -16.60
C THR A 190 -26.03 1.65 -17.35
N ARG A 191 -26.02 2.90 -16.87
CA ARG A 191 -26.84 3.99 -17.46
C ARG A 191 -26.17 4.69 -18.63
N TRP A 192 -24.87 4.94 -18.54
CA TRP A 192 -24.14 5.77 -19.51
C TRP A 192 -22.93 5.08 -20.12
N GLY A 193 -22.46 3.96 -19.54
CA GLY A 193 -21.26 3.27 -19.96
C GLY A 193 -21.22 2.89 -21.43
N GLY A 194 -22.38 2.59 -22.05
CA GLY A 194 -22.46 2.27 -23.48
C GLY A 194 -22.01 3.37 -24.45
N ARG A 195 -21.81 4.61 -23.96
CA ARG A 195 -21.27 5.73 -24.75
C ARG A 195 -19.75 5.81 -24.74
N TYR A 196 -19.10 5.09 -23.83
CA TYR A 196 -17.66 5.18 -23.55
C TYR A 196 -17.02 3.81 -23.71
N ARG A 197 -15.82 3.80 -24.28
CA ARG A 197 -15.01 2.59 -24.35
C ARG A 197 -14.25 2.35 -23.06
N TYR A 198 -13.84 3.43 -22.41
CA TYR A 198 -13.06 3.43 -21.19
C TYR A 198 -13.66 4.33 -20.11
N MET A 199 -13.38 3.97 -18.87
CA MET A 199 -13.53 4.85 -17.72
C MET A 199 -12.19 4.98 -17.00
N ILE A 200 -11.90 6.19 -16.51
CA ILE A 200 -10.78 6.46 -15.59
C ILE A 200 -11.39 6.75 -14.23
N VAL A 201 -11.02 5.96 -13.24
CA VAL A 201 -11.55 6.08 -11.88
C VAL A 201 -10.56 6.88 -11.03
N LEU A 202 -11.02 7.99 -10.46
CA LEU A 202 -10.31 8.83 -9.52
C LEU A 202 -10.94 8.73 -8.14
N ASP A 203 -10.19 8.96 -7.09
CA ASP A 203 -10.72 9.25 -5.75
C ASP A 203 -10.84 10.77 -5.56
N ALA A 204 -11.56 11.21 -4.55
CA ALA A 204 -11.80 12.63 -4.26
C ALA A 204 -10.52 13.46 -4.00
N ASP A 205 -9.40 12.80 -3.74
CA ASP A 205 -8.05 13.34 -3.54
C ASP A 205 -7.06 12.99 -4.65
N SER A 206 -7.55 12.36 -5.71
CA SER A 206 -6.72 12.00 -6.87
C SER A 206 -6.58 13.16 -7.85
N ILE A 207 -5.36 13.39 -8.29
CA ILE A 207 -5.06 14.32 -9.38
C ILE A 207 -4.20 13.60 -10.41
N MET A 208 -4.56 13.72 -11.69
CA MET A 208 -3.79 13.15 -12.79
C MET A 208 -3.51 14.19 -13.86
N LYS A 209 -2.28 14.17 -14.41
CA LYS A 209 -1.92 15.02 -15.55
C LYS A 209 -2.66 14.58 -16.81
N GLY A 210 -3.03 15.54 -17.64
CA GLY A 210 -3.70 15.28 -18.93
C GLY A 210 -2.91 14.38 -19.85
N GLU A 211 -1.58 14.57 -19.91
CA GLU A 211 -0.67 13.71 -20.66
C GLU A 211 -0.73 12.24 -20.22
N THR A 212 -0.82 12.01 -18.90
CA THR A 212 -0.94 10.66 -18.32
C THR A 212 -2.27 10.03 -18.70
N LEU A 213 -3.37 10.78 -18.65
CA LEU A 213 -4.69 10.31 -19.05
C LEU A 213 -4.72 9.90 -20.53
N VAL A 214 -4.15 10.73 -21.40
CA VAL A 214 -4.04 10.45 -22.84
C VAL A 214 -3.17 9.23 -23.10
N GLU A 215 -2.04 9.11 -22.40
CA GLU A 215 -1.14 7.96 -22.54
C GLU A 215 -1.78 6.65 -22.07
N MET A 216 -2.55 6.68 -20.99
CA MET A 216 -3.31 5.51 -20.54
C MET A 216 -4.32 5.04 -21.58
N VAL A 217 -5.03 5.97 -22.26
CA VAL A 217 -5.94 5.64 -23.35
C VAL A 217 -5.15 5.03 -24.53
N ARG A 218 -3.99 5.62 -24.89
CA ARG A 218 -3.14 5.07 -25.93
C ARG A 218 -2.69 3.65 -25.63
N LEU A 219 -2.27 3.38 -24.39
CA LEU A 219 -1.86 2.04 -23.96
C LEU A 219 -3.01 1.04 -24.03
N MET A 220 -4.23 1.42 -23.61
CA MET A 220 -5.41 0.56 -23.74
C MET A 220 -5.74 0.22 -25.20
N GLU A 221 -5.56 1.16 -26.13
CA GLU A 221 -5.74 0.90 -27.55
C GLU A 221 -4.64 -0.01 -28.11
N CYS A 222 -3.38 0.23 -27.72
CA CYS A 222 -2.24 -0.58 -28.14
C CYS A 222 -2.31 -2.03 -27.63
N HIS A 223 -2.98 -2.26 -26.48
CA HIS A 223 -3.04 -3.55 -25.81
C HIS A 223 -4.50 -4.05 -25.64
N PRO A 224 -5.11 -4.62 -26.68
CA PRO A 224 -6.53 -5.01 -26.67
C PRO A 224 -6.91 -6.01 -25.58
N ARG A 225 -5.94 -6.78 -25.05
CA ARG A 225 -6.18 -7.72 -23.93
C ARG A 225 -6.13 -7.08 -22.54
N ALA A 226 -5.65 -5.83 -22.45
CA ALA A 226 -5.67 -5.10 -21.19
C ALA A 226 -7.11 -4.64 -20.89
N ALA A 227 -7.66 -5.05 -19.76
CA ALA A 227 -8.92 -4.56 -19.25
C ALA A 227 -8.73 -3.44 -18.22
N LEU A 228 -7.57 -3.42 -17.55
CA LEU A 228 -7.24 -2.42 -16.54
C LEU A 228 -5.75 -2.08 -16.61
N ILE A 229 -5.45 -0.79 -16.63
CA ILE A 229 -4.10 -0.25 -16.46
C ILE A 229 -4.14 0.78 -15.33
N GLN A 230 -3.34 0.56 -14.30
CA GLN A 230 -3.22 1.43 -13.13
C GLN A 230 -1.86 2.11 -13.11
N THR A 231 -1.83 3.36 -12.68
CA THR A 231 -0.59 4.08 -12.36
C THR A 231 -0.38 4.14 -10.85
N PRO A 232 0.86 4.05 -10.35
CA PRO A 232 1.11 4.25 -8.92
C PRO A 232 0.98 5.74 -8.58
N PRO A 233 0.05 6.12 -7.68
CA PRO A 233 -0.06 7.50 -7.28
C PRO A 233 1.09 7.89 -6.35
N VAL A 234 1.62 9.08 -6.53
CA VAL A 234 2.64 9.67 -5.66
C VAL A 234 1.93 10.53 -4.61
N PRO A 235 2.20 10.32 -3.30
CA PRO A 235 1.63 11.14 -2.25
C PRO A 235 2.13 12.58 -2.33
N VAL A 236 1.21 13.56 -2.27
CA VAL A 236 1.50 14.99 -2.41
C VAL A 236 0.59 15.86 -1.52
N ASN A 237 0.83 17.16 -1.51
CA ASN A 237 -0.08 18.19 -0.99
C ASN A 237 -0.38 18.07 0.51
N ARG A 238 0.65 17.77 1.33
CA ARG A 238 0.55 17.75 2.79
C ARG A 238 1.75 18.40 3.44
N GLU A 239 1.51 19.12 4.55
CA GLU A 239 2.52 19.94 5.21
C GLU A 239 2.97 19.39 6.56
N SER A 240 2.21 18.46 7.17
CA SER A 240 2.63 17.84 8.43
C SER A 240 3.92 17.05 8.26
N LEU A 241 4.76 16.98 9.28
CA LEU A 241 6.01 16.21 9.26
C LEU A 241 5.74 14.73 8.96
N PHE A 242 4.67 14.15 9.53
CA PHE A 242 4.23 12.79 9.25
C PHE A 242 4.01 12.56 7.75
N ALA A 243 3.21 13.43 7.15
CA ALA A 243 2.87 13.29 5.74
C ALA A 243 4.07 13.59 4.82
N ARG A 244 4.93 14.58 5.17
CA ARG A 244 6.17 14.87 4.42
C ARG A 244 7.12 13.68 4.42
N ILE A 245 7.27 12.98 5.54
CA ILE A 245 8.07 11.74 5.61
C ILE A 245 7.49 10.66 4.69
N LEU A 246 6.17 10.48 4.67
CA LEU A 246 5.52 9.49 3.79
C LEU A 246 5.56 9.91 2.31
N GLN A 247 5.45 11.21 2.00
CA GLN A 247 5.62 11.74 0.63
C GLN A 247 7.05 11.46 0.13
N PHE A 248 8.05 11.72 0.96
CA PHE A 248 9.44 11.37 0.65
C PHE A 248 9.59 9.87 0.36
N ALA A 249 9.10 9.02 1.26
CA ALA A 249 9.18 7.57 1.10
C ALA A 249 8.46 7.09 -0.18
N GLY A 250 7.25 7.60 -0.46
CA GLY A 250 6.49 7.29 -1.68
C GLY A 250 7.23 7.70 -2.96
N SER A 251 7.84 8.89 -2.97
CA SER A 251 8.55 9.40 -4.14
C SER A 251 9.86 8.65 -4.42
N ILE A 252 10.59 8.24 -3.39
CA ILE A 252 11.92 7.64 -3.53
C ILE A 252 11.83 6.11 -3.58
N TYR A 253 11.22 5.50 -2.55
CA TYR A 253 11.15 4.03 -2.45
C TYR A 253 10.01 3.46 -3.27
N GLY A 254 8.89 4.18 -3.37
CA GLY A 254 7.67 3.74 -4.05
C GLY A 254 7.92 3.40 -5.53
N ARG A 255 8.67 4.23 -6.25
CA ARG A 255 9.03 3.99 -7.66
C ARG A 255 9.81 2.68 -7.84
N MET A 256 10.80 2.45 -6.99
CA MET A 256 11.62 1.23 -7.03
C MET A 256 10.77 0.00 -6.69
N PHE A 257 9.94 0.10 -5.67
CA PHE A 257 9.07 -0.98 -5.25
C PHE A 257 8.02 -1.34 -6.30
N THR A 258 7.38 -0.35 -6.93
CA THR A 258 6.38 -0.59 -7.99
C THR A 258 6.99 -1.15 -9.27
N ALA A 259 8.22 -0.75 -9.63
CA ALA A 259 8.98 -1.39 -10.70
C ALA A 259 9.24 -2.87 -10.41
N GLY A 260 9.57 -3.21 -9.16
CA GLY A 260 9.74 -4.58 -8.70
C GLY A 260 8.44 -5.38 -8.68
N LEU A 261 7.33 -4.77 -8.28
CA LEU A 261 6.01 -5.40 -8.38
C LEU A 261 5.70 -5.75 -9.84
N ASN A 262 5.87 -4.79 -10.76
CA ASN A 262 5.66 -5.05 -12.19
C ASN A 262 6.59 -6.16 -12.73
N PHE A 263 7.82 -6.29 -12.21
CA PHE A 263 8.77 -7.30 -12.67
C PHE A 263 8.21 -8.73 -12.63
N TRP A 264 7.46 -9.07 -11.58
CA TRP A 264 6.91 -10.42 -11.42
C TRP A 264 5.38 -10.52 -11.66
N GLN A 265 4.63 -9.42 -11.51
CA GLN A 265 3.19 -9.38 -11.77
C GLN A 265 2.87 -9.33 -13.27
N LEU A 266 3.51 -8.41 -14.00
CA LEU A 266 3.24 -8.16 -15.43
C LEU A 266 1.73 -7.96 -15.67
N GLY A 267 1.16 -8.57 -16.71
CA GLY A 267 -0.26 -8.52 -17.03
C GLY A 267 -1.20 -9.23 -16.05
N GLU A 268 -0.71 -9.63 -14.87
CA GLU A 268 -1.49 -10.21 -13.78
C GLU A 268 -1.37 -9.37 -12.50
N GLY A 269 -1.32 -8.06 -12.67
CA GLY A 269 -1.27 -7.10 -11.57
C GLY A 269 -2.53 -7.11 -10.72
N ASN A 270 -2.47 -6.31 -9.66
CA ASN A 270 -3.58 -6.02 -8.76
C ASN A 270 -4.19 -4.64 -9.08
N TYR A 271 -5.30 -4.28 -8.45
CA TYR A 271 -5.94 -2.97 -8.54
C TYR A 271 -6.05 -2.35 -7.15
N TRP A 272 -5.80 -1.05 -7.04
CA TRP A 272 -5.82 -0.30 -5.77
C TRP A 272 -7.01 0.66 -5.65
N GLY A 273 -7.95 0.59 -6.60
CA GLY A 273 -9.24 1.24 -6.53
C GLY A 273 -9.35 2.61 -7.21
N HIS A 274 -8.24 3.24 -7.58
CA HIS A 274 -8.24 4.56 -8.25
C HIS A 274 -7.01 4.77 -9.12
N ASN A 275 -6.92 5.91 -9.81
CA ASN A 275 -5.88 6.29 -10.76
C ASN A 275 -5.62 5.20 -11.80
N ALA A 276 -6.71 4.68 -12.33
CA ALA A 276 -6.70 3.56 -13.27
C ALA A 276 -7.68 3.78 -14.40
N ILE A 277 -7.30 3.35 -15.60
CA ILE A 277 -8.18 3.24 -16.75
C ILE A 277 -8.71 1.82 -16.86
N ILE A 278 -10.01 1.68 -17.07
CA ILE A 278 -10.72 0.40 -17.11
C ILE A 278 -11.55 0.33 -18.38
N ARG A 279 -11.50 -0.80 -19.08
CA ARG A 279 -12.37 -1.10 -20.21
C ARG A 279 -13.77 -1.42 -19.67
N ILE A 280 -14.77 -0.63 -20.07
CA ILE A 280 -16.12 -0.67 -19.47
C ILE A 280 -16.81 -2.02 -19.72
N GLN A 281 -16.79 -2.53 -20.95
CA GLN A 281 -17.51 -3.76 -21.27
C GLN A 281 -17.02 -4.97 -20.46
N PRO A 282 -15.71 -5.29 -20.41
CA PRO A 282 -15.21 -6.38 -19.54
C PRO A 282 -15.52 -6.16 -18.06
N PHE A 283 -15.53 -4.92 -17.59
CA PHE A 283 -15.88 -4.61 -16.20
C PHE A 283 -17.34 -4.94 -15.91
N LEU A 284 -18.27 -4.52 -16.77
CA LEU A 284 -19.69 -4.86 -16.66
C LEU A 284 -19.95 -6.37 -16.72
N ASP A 285 -19.27 -7.06 -17.65
CA ASP A 285 -19.51 -8.49 -17.88
C ASP A 285 -19.00 -9.37 -16.74
N HIS A 286 -17.98 -8.92 -16.00
CA HIS A 286 -17.22 -9.80 -15.09
C HIS A 286 -17.06 -9.29 -13.66
N CYS A 287 -17.17 -7.98 -13.39
CA CYS A 287 -16.87 -7.40 -12.08
C CYS A 287 -18.08 -7.21 -11.17
N GLY A 288 -19.23 -7.80 -11.48
CA GLY A 288 -20.36 -7.84 -10.56
C GLY A 288 -20.01 -8.56 -9.27
N LEU A 289 -20.09 -7.86 -8.13
CA LEU A 289 -19.67 -8.38 -6.82
C LEU A 289 -20.85 -8.95 -6.04
N PRO A 290 -20.89 -10.28 -5.78
CA PRO A 290 -21.90 -10.85 -4.90
C PRO A 290 -21.58 -10.52 -3.44
N LYS A 291 -22.61 -10.43 -2.61
CA LYS A 291 -22.39 -10.37 -1.15
C LYS A 291 -21.81 -11.67 -0.65
N LEU A 292 -20.78 -11.58 0.19
CA LEU A 292 -20.21 -12.76 0.84
C LEU A 292 -21.23 -13.39 1.79
N PRO A 293 -21.42 -14.72 1.76
CA PRO A 293 -22.35 -15.38 2.65
C PRO A 293 -21.89 -15.27 4.11
N GLY A 294 -22.84 -15.26 5.06
CA GLY A 294 -22.58 -15.15 6.51
C GLY A 294 -22.71 -13.71 7.03
N ARG A 295 -22.38 -13.53 8.31
CA ARG A 295 -22.50 -12.26 9.02
C ARG A 295 -21.21 -11.44 8.92
N GLU A 296 -21.35 -10.11 8.95
CA GLU A 296 -20.20 -9.21 9.15
C GLU A 296 -19.38 -9.60 10.39
N PRO A 297 -18.07 -9.34 10.40
CA PRO A 297 -17.27 -8.60 9.42
C PRO A 297 -16.73 -9.43 8.25
N PHE A 298 -16.84 -10.76 8.25
CA PHE A 298 -16.31 -11.65 7.20
C PHE A 298 -17.33 -11.94 6.07
N GLY A 299 -18.63 -11.70 6.30
CA GLY A 299 -19.71 -11.76 5.32
C GLY A 299 -20.19 -10.36 4.94
N GLY A 300 -21.25 -10.28 4.13
CA GLY A 300 -21.81 -9.01 3.67
C GLY A 300 -21.11 -8.46 2.42
N GLU A 301 -21.09 -7.14 2.27
CA GLU A 301 -20.43 -6.47 1.15
C GLU A 301 -18.91 -6.62 1.19
N ILE A 302 -18.29 -6.77 0.02
CA ILE A 302 -16.83 -6.82 -0.11
C ILE A 302 -16.30 -5.38 -0.01
N LEU A 303 -15.55 -5.09 1.05
CA LEU A 303 -15.10 -3.72 1.34
C LEU A 303 -13.87 -3.31 0.52
N SER A 304 -12.89 -4.21 0.33
CA SER A 304 -11.76 -4.01 -0.59
C SER A 304 -12.07 -4.71 -1.91
N HIS A 305 -13.01 -4.11 -2.64
CA HIS A 305 -13.57 -4.66 -3.88
C HIS A 305 -12.58 -4.64 -5.05
N ASP A 306 -11.69 -3.70 -5.07
CA ASP A 306 -10.65 -3.44 -6.07
C ASP A 306 -9.79 -4.67 -6.37
N PHE A 307 -9.24 -5.32 -5.34
CA PHE A 307 -8.50 -6.58 -5.48
C PHE A 307 -9.35 -7.68 -6.13
N VAL A 308 -10.63 -7.71 -5.80
CA VAL A 308 -11.56 -8.72 -6.32
C VAL A 308 -11.92 -8.45 -7.77
N GLU A 309 -12.14 -7.19 -8.14
CA GLU A 309 -12.39 -6.77 -9.52
C GLU A 309 -11.21 -7.15 -10.43
N ALA A 310 -9.95 -6.86 -9.99
CA ALA A 310 -8.77 -7.31 -10.71
C ALA A 310 -8.72 -8.83 -10.87
N ALA A 311 -9.02 -9.59 -9.80
CA ALA A 311 -9.02 -11.05 -9.84
C ALA A 311 -10.13 -11.62 -10.74
N LEU A 312 -11.30 -10.97 -10.82
CA LEU A 312 -12.40 -11.34 -11.69
C LEU A 312 -12.06 -11.10 -13.17
N LEU A 313 -11.46 -9.95 -13.49
CA LEU A 313 -10.94 -9.68 -14.84
C LEU A 313 -9.90 -10.71 -15.24
N ARG A 314 -8.98 -11.06 -14.34
CA ARG A 314 -7.97 -12.10 -14.58
C ARG A 314 -8.60 -13.47 -14.80
N ARG A 315 -9.62 -13.84 -14.01
CA ARG A 315 -10.38 -15.07 -14.19
C ARG A 315 -11.04 -15.17 -15.57
N ALA A 316 -11.50 -14.02 -16.10
CA ALA A 316 -12.08 -13.92 -17.42
C ALA A 316 -11.04 -13.90 -18.57
N GLY A 317 -9.74 -13.98 -18.26
CA GLY A 317 -8.66 -14.00 -19.26
C GLY A 317 -8.13 -12.62 -19.66
N TRP A 318 -8.63 -11.55 -19.07
CA TRP A 318 -8.16 -10.19 -19.30
C TRP A 318 -6.87 -9.88 -18.54
N GLU A 319 -6.07 -8.96 -19.05
CA GLU A 319 -4.84 -8.51 -18.41
C GLU A 319 -5.11 -7.29 -17.51
N VAL A 320 -4.41 -7.24 -16.37
CA VAL A 320 -4.40 -6.14 -15.40
C VAL A 320 -2.96 -5.70 -15.22
N TRP A 321 -2.65 -4.44 -15.52
CA TRP A 321 -1.30 -3.94 -15.57
C TRP A 321 -1.05 -2.81 -14.57
N LEU A 322 0.19 -2.77 -14.04
CA LEU A 322 0.73 -1.64 -13.30
C LEU A 322 1.72 -0.90 -14.20
N ALA A 323 1.33 0.27 -14.72
CA ALA A 323 2.17 1.14 -15.52
C ALA A 323 3.05 2.00 -14.59
N TYR A 324 4.04 1.38 -13.98
CA TYR A 324 4.89 1.97 -12.93
C TYR A 324 5.78 3.12 -13.42
N ASP A 325 6.03 3.20 -14.72
CA ASP A 325 6.89 4.18 -15.38
C ASP A 325 6.12 5.39 -15.94
N LEU A 326 4.80 5.45 -15.75
CA LEU A 326 4.02 6.65 -16.05
C LEU A 326 4.02 7.59 -14.84
N GLU A 327 4.44 8.82 -15.10
CA GLU A 327 4.41 9.92 -14.13
C GLU A 327 3.09 10.69 -14.22
N GLY A 328 2.84 11.62 -13.27
CA GLY A 328 1.67 12.50 -13.30
C GLY A 328 0.41 11.91 -12.68
N SER A 329 0.56 10.97 -11.79
CA SER A 329 -0.50 10.39 -10.97
C SER A 329 -0.24 10.72 -9.50
N TYR A 330 -1.17 11.38 -8.82
CA TYR A 330 -1.01 11.91 -7.47
C TYR A 330 -2.21 11.57 -6.59
N GLU A 331 -1.95 11.45 -5.27
CA GLU A 331 -2.96 11.30 -4.23
C GLU A 331 -2.57 12.05 -2.97
N GLU A 332 -3.52 12.27 -2.07
CA GLU A 332 -3.25 12.78 -0.74
C GLU A 332 -3.28 11.67 0.30
N ILE A 333 -2.46 11.81 1.33
CA ILE A 333 -2.40 10.87 2.45
C ILE A 333 -2.93 11.51 3.74
N PRO A 334 -3.28 10.72 4.77
CA PRO A 334 -3.68 11.28 6.06
C PRO A 334 -2.59 12.17 6.65
N PRO A 335 -2.99 13.29 7.28
CA PRO A 335 -2.02 14.26 7.81
C PRO A 335 -1.35 13.82 9.11
N THR A 336 -1.96 12.91 9.89
CA THR A 336 -1.44 12.49 11.19
C THR A 336 -1.38 10.98 11.33
N LEU A 337 -0.54 10.49 12.25
CA LEU A 337 -0.47 9.06 12.59
C LEU A 337 -1.81 8.49 13.07
N ILE A 338 -2.60 9.30 13.77
CA ILE A 338 -3.93 8.89 14.28
C ILE A 338 -4.92 8.73 13.12
N ASP A 339 -4.93 9.66 12.17
CA ASP A 339 -5.83 9.57 11.00
C ASP A 339 -5.40 8.45 10.05
N TYR A 340 -4.09 8.24 9.94
CA TYR A 340 -3.55 7.08 9.23
C TYR A 340 -4.07 5.77 9.86
N ALA A 341 -4.01 5.62 11.19
CA ALA A 341 -4.53 4.46 11.88
C ALA A 341 -6.07 4.30 11.74
N LYS A 342 -6.84 5.42 11.71
CA LYS A 342 -8.28 5.38 11.42
C LYS A 342 -8.59 4.87 10.02
N ARG A 343 -7.83 5.32 8.99
CA ARG A 343 -7.93 4.83 7.61
C ARG A 343 -7.56 3.34 7.55
N ASP A 344 -6.46 2.97 8.15
CA ASP A 344 -5.91 1.61 8.17
C ASP A 344 -6.88 0.59 8.79
N ARG A 345 -7.60 1.00 9.84
CA ARG A 345 -8.64 0.18 10.47
C ARG A 345 -9.75 -0.23 9.50
N ARG A 346 -10.16 0.67 8.59
CA ARG A 346 -11.18 0.38 7.56
C ARG A 346 -10.67 -0.62 6.54
N TRP A 347 -9.45 -0.41 6.05
CA TRP A 347 -8.81 -1.29 5.09
C TRP A 347 -8.51 -2.68 5.66
N CYS A 348 -8.18 -2.76 6.95
CA CYS A 348 -7.96 -4.02 7.65
C CYS A 348 -9.16 -4.96 7.51
N GLN A 349 -10.39 -4.48 7.71
CA GLN A 349 -11.58 -5.32 7.59
C GLN A 349 -11.75 -5.87 6.16
N GLY A 350 -11.60 -5.02 5.13
CA GLY A 350 -11.73 -5.44 3.74
C GLY A 350 -10.65 -6.45 3.34
N ASN A 351 -9.41 -6.22 3.77
CA ASN A 351 -8.31 -7.14 3.46
C ASN A 351 -8.43 -8.48 4.19
N LEU A 352 -8.95 -8.52 5.42
CA LEU A 352 -9.19 -9.80 6.10
C LEU A 352 -10.32 -10.63 5.45
N GLN A 353 -11.29 -10.00 4.78
CA GLN A 353 -12.27 -10.73 3.95
C GLN A 353 -11.61 -11.49 2.81
N HIS A 354 -10.48 -11.02 2.30
CA HIS A 354 -9.72 -11.68 1.23
C HIS A 354 -9.24 -13.08 1.59
N LEU A 355 -9.04 -13.40 2.88
CA LEU A 355 -8.68 -14.77 3.29
C LEU A 355 -9.73 -15.78 2.80
N ARG A 356 -11.01 -15.42 2.89
CA ARG A 356 -12.10 -16.25 2.41
C ARG A 356 -12.11 -16.39 0.89
N LEU A 357 -11.79 -15.31 0.18
CA LEU A 357 -11.69 -15.28 -1.28
C LEU A 357 -10.47 -16.08 -1.78
N ALA A 358 -9.34 -15.99 -1.08
CA ALA A 358 -8.15 -16.77 -1.40
C ALA A 358 -8.39 -18.28 -1.36
N LEU A 359 -9.31 -18.73 -0.50
CA LEU A 359 -9.69 -20.15 -0.37
C LEU A 359 -10.84 -20.56 -1.32
N SER A 360 -11.50 -19.60 -2.00
CA SER A 360 -12.61 -19.89 -2.90
C SER A 360 -12.14 -20.45 -4.25
N HIS A 361 -13.02 -21.19 -4.95
CA HIS A 361 -12.71 -21.77 -6.25
C HIS A 361 -12.76 -20.73 -7.39
N GLY A 362 -11.99 -20.98 -8.43
CA GLY A 362 -12.06 -20.23 -9.70
C GLY A 362 -11.10 -19.04 -9.83
N PHE A 363 -10.34 -18.68 -8.80
CA PHE A 363 -9.29 -17.65 -8.91
C PHE A 363 -7.94 -18.24 -9.29
N ASN A 364 -7.17 -17.51 -10.08
CA ASN A 364 -5.80 -17.84 -10.48
C ASN A 364 -4.85 -17.83 -9.28
N GLY A 365 -3.76 -18.59 -9.36
CA GLY A 365 -2.77 -18.66 -8.27
C GLY A 365 -2.21 -17.30 -7.86
N LEU A 366 -1.91 -16.42 -8.84
CA LEU A 366 -1.37 -15.10 -8.56
C LEU A 366 -2.41 -14.17 -7.90
N SER A 367 -3.69 -14.24 -8.32
CA SER A 367 -4.77 -13.50 -7.64
C SER A 367 -4.92 -13.92 -6.18
N ARG A 368 -4.74 -15.22 -5.88
CA ARG A 368 -4.73 -15.71 -4.48
C ARG A 368 -3.55 -15.17 -3.69
N ILE A 369 -2.37 -15.05 -4.32
CA ILE A 369 -1.20 -14.41 -3.70
C ILE A 369 -1.50 -12.94 -3.39
N HIS A 370 -2.14 -12.18 -4.30
CA HIS A 370 -2.56 -10.81 -4.03
C HIS A 370 -3.53 -10.72 -2.84
N PHE A 371 -4.51 -11.60 -2.76
CA PHE A 371 -5.41 -11.67 -1.59
C PHE A 371 -4.64 -11.95 -0.30
N LEU A 372 -3.71 -12.92 -0.31
CA LEU A 372 -2.87 -13.22 0.85
C LEU A 372 -1.94 -12.08 1.22
N MET A 373 -1.41 -11.34 0.24
CA MET A 373 -0.62 -10.12 0.49
C MET A 373 -1.48 -9.06 1.20
N GLY A 374 -2.73 -8.86 0.78
CA GLY A 374 -3.68 -7.98 1.46
C GLY A 374 -3.93 -8.42 2.91
N VAL A 375 -4.14 -9.70 3.15
CA VAL A 375 -4.28 -10.27 4.51
C VAL A 375 -3.01 -10.05 5.33
N MET A 376 -1.83 -10.36 4.77
CA MET A 376 -0.55 -10.25 5.47
C MET A 376 -0.15 -8.81 5.79
N SER A 377 -0.62 -7.82 5.03
CA SER A 377 -0.42 -6.40 5.35
C SER A 377 -0.93 -6.02 6.74
N TYR A 378 -1.87 -6.79 7.30
CA TYR A 378 -2.44 -6.58 8.63
C TYR A 378 -2.11 -7.73 9.59
N ALA A 379 -2.15 -8.98 9.11
CA ALA A 379 -1.88 -10.16 9.95
C ALA A 379 -0.42 -10.24 10.41
N ALA A 380 0.53 -9.65 9.68
CA ALA A 380 1.93 -9.60 10.09
C ALA A 380 2.12 -8.93 11.46
N SER A 381 1.32 -7.92 11.79
CA SER A 381 1.41 -7.19 13.07
C SER A 381 1.08 -8.06 14.30
N PRO A 382 -0.07 -8.74 14.40
CA PRO A 382 -0.32 -9.65 15.52
C PRO A 382 0.62 -10.85 15.52
N LEU A 383 1.09 -11.35 14.36
CA LEU A 383 2.08 -12.42 14.31
C LEU A 383 3.42 -11.93 14.86
N TRP A 384 3.84 -10.70 14.55
CA TRP A 384 5.06 -10.10 15.12
C TRP A 384 4.91 -9.88 16.62
N LEU A 385 3.76 -9.39 17.10
CA LEU A 385 3.48 -9.27 18.53
C LEU A 385 3.58 -10.63 19.24
N LEU A 386 2.98 -11.69 18.69
CA LEU A 386 3.07 -13.05 19.22
C LEU A 386 4.53 -13.57 19.21
N PHE A 387 5.29 -13.27 18.16
CA PHE A 387 6.71 -13.62 18.09
C PHE A 387 7.52 -12.96 19.20
N LEU A 388 7.30 -11.65 19.47
CA LEU A 388 7.96 -10.94 20.57
C LEU A 388 7.58 -11.51 21.94
N ILE A 389 6.31 -11.82 22.15
CA ILE A 389 5.84 -12.46 23.39
C ILE A 389 6.48 -13.83 23.57
N ALA A 390 6.43 -14.69 22.53
CA ALA A 390 7.01 -16.03 22.59
C ALA A 390 8.54 -16.00 22.83
N THR A 391 9.24 -15.04 22.20
CA THR A 391 10.68 -14.83 22.43
C THR A 391 10.95 -14.40 23.87
N GLY A 392 10.15 -13.50 24.43
CA GLY A 392 10.26 -13.08 25.83
C GLY A 392 10.02 -14.23 26.80
N VAL A 393 9.00 -15.06 26.55
CA VAL A 393 8.73 -16.26 27.37
C VAL A 393 9.87 -17.27 27.27
N GLN A 394 10.38 -17.54 26.06
CA GLN A 394 11.53 -18.43 25.86
C GLN A 394 12.77 -17.91 26.61
N ALA A 395 13.05 -16.62 26.49
CA ALA A 395 14.18 -15.99 27.18
C ALA A 395 14.03 -16.09 28.72
N PHE A 396 12.79 -15.89 29.25
CA PHE A 396 12.50 -16.06 30.67
C PHE A 396 12.68 -17.50 31.12
N LEU A 397 12.16 -18.48 30.38
CA LEU A 397 12.31 -19.90 30.71
C LEU A 397 13.78 -20.32 30.74
N GLN A 398 14.60 -19.79 29.82
CA GLN A 398 16.04 -20.04 29.82
C GLN A 398 16.74 -19.54 31.09
N THR A 399 16.28 -18.44 31.70
CA THR A 399 16.86 -17.96 32.97
C THR A 399 16.54 -18.86 34.17
N GLN A 400 15.52 -19.71 34.06
CA GLN A 400 15.14 -20.64 35.13
C GLN A 400 15.90 -21.97 35.07
N HIS A 401 16.65 -22.25 34.00
CA HIS A 401 17.47 -23.43 33.89
C HIS A 401 18.82 -23.17 34.56
N GLU A 402 19.14 -23.98 35.57
CA GLU A 402 20.46 -23.95 36.22
C GLU A 402 21.54 -24.37 35.20
N MET A 403 22.61 -23.59 35.10
CA MET A 403 23.76 -23.97 34.28
C MET A 403 24.52 -25.10 34.94
N VAL A 404 24.32 -26.31 34.44
CA VAL A 404 25.06 -27.49 34.96
C VAL A 404 26.34 -27.59 34.13
N TYR A 405 27.49 -27.31 34.79
CA TYR A 405 28.80 -27.40 34.15
C TYR A 405 29.41 -28.82 34.18
N PHE A 406 28.88 -29.71 35.04
CA PHE A 406 29.36 -31.07 35.19
C PHE A 406 28.20 -32.05 35.06
N PHE A 407 28.30 -33.01 34.13
CA PHE A 407 27.30 -34.05 33.93
C PHE A 407 27.87 -35.42 34.37
N GLY A 408 27.18 -36.05 35.31
CA GLY A 408 27.52 -37.40 35.81
C GLY A 408 28.86 -37.49 36.51
N GLU A 409 29.58 -38.61 36.35
CA GLU A 409 30.92 -38.86 36.97
C GLU A 409 32.07 -38.24 36.19
N ASN A 410 31.78 -37.52 35.10
CA ASN A 410 32.81 -36.87 34.29
C ASN A 410 33.25 -35.55 34.92
N TRP A 411 34.51 -35.47 35.34
CA TRP A 411 35.14 -34.27 35.91
C TRP A 411 35.49 -33.20 34.89
N MET A 412 35.16 -33.38 33.59
CA MET A 412 35.39 -32.37 32.58
C MET A 412 34.18 -31.42 32.50
N PRO A 413 34.41 -30.10 32.62
CA PRO A 413 33.34 -29.12 32.48
C PRO A 413 32.80 -29.11 31.04
N VAL A 414 31.49 -29.18 30.89
CA VAL A 414 30.83 -28.93 29.61
C VAL A 414 30.48 -27.45 29.56
N TRP A 415 31.16 -26.71 28.69
CA TRP A 415 30.88 -25.28 28.51
C TRP A 415 29.55 -25.07 27.79
N PRO A 416 28.71 -24.11 28.24
CA PRO A 416 27.49 -23.80 27.55
C PRO A 416 27.81 -23.32 26.12
N VAL A 417 27.07 -23.88 25.15
CA VAL A 417 27.21 -23.48 23.75
C VAL A 417 26.61 -22.08 23.61
N SER A 418 27.36 -21.15 23.04
CA SER A 418 26.87 -19.80 22.77
C SER A 418 26.44 -19.69 21.31
N PHE A 419 25.16 -19.33 21.08
CA PHE A 419 24.59 -19.07 19.75
C PHE A 419 24.57 -17.58 19.40
N ALA A 420 25.42 -16.79 20.05
CA ALA A 420 25.47 -15.34 19.84
C ALA A 420 25.80 -14.97 18.38
N VAL A 421 26.61 -15.74 17.71
CA VAL A 421 26.98 -15.51 16.30
C VAL A 421 25.81 -15.76 15.39
N GLU A 422 25.10 -16.89 15.55
CA GLU A 422 23.96 -17.26 14.74
C GLU A 422 22.80 -16.26 14.93
N MET A 423 22.49 -15.92 16.16
CA MET A 423 21.43 -14.95 16.49
C MET A 423 21.77 -13.55 15.96
N THR A 424 23.03 -13.12 16.08
CA THR A 424 23.50 -11.86 15.51
C THR A 424 23.42 -11.89 13.98
N THR A 425 23.76 -13.02 13.35
CA THR A 425 23.66 -13.19 11.91
C THR A 425 22.21 -13.08 11.43
N VAL A 426 21.26 -13.77 12.10
CA VAL A 426 19.83 -13.67 11.81
C VAL A 426 19.33 -12.22 11.91
N LEU A 427 19.74 -11.51 12.96
CA LEU A 427 19.40 -10.09 13.12
C LEU A 427 19.99 -9.24 12.00
N LEU A 428 21.29 -9.36 11.71
CA LEU A 428 21.97 -8.56 10.68
C LEU A 428 21.37 -8.81 9.30
N VAL A 429 21.04 -10.07 8.96
CA VAL A 429 20.35 -10.40 7.71
C VAL A 429 18.99 -9.71 7.66
N THR A 430 18.21 -9.79 8.74
CA THR A 430 16.88 -9.15 8.81
C THR A 430 16.99 -7.63 8.67
N LEU A 431 17.90 -6.99 9.40
CA LEU A 431 18.15 -5.54 9.30
C LEU A 431 18.61 -5.14 7.90
N THR A 432 19.51 -5.95 7.29
CA THR A 432 19.94 -5.71 5.91
C THR A 432 18.75 -5.74 4.96
N MET A 433 17.85 -6.71 5.08
CA MET A 433 16.67 -6.80 4.23
C MET A 433 15.69 -5.62 4.42
N LEU A 434 15.61 -5.08 5.62
CA LEU A 434 14.74 -3.93 5.93
C LEU A 434 15.34 -2.60 5.45
N PHE A 435 16.65 -2.40 5.56
CA PHE A 435 17.29 -1.10 5.34
C PHE A 435 18.04 -0.98 4.01
N LEU A 436 18.58 -2.07 3.46
CA LEU A 436 19.28 -2.03 2.18
C LEU A 436 18.43 -1.43 1.04
N PRO A 437 17.12 -1.73 0.91
CA PRO A 437 16.30 -1.10 -0.11
C PRO A 437 16.29 0.43 -0.05
N LYS A 438 16.36 1.02 1.14
CA LYS A 438 16.41 2.48 1.32
C LYS A 438 17.72 3.07 0.79
N LEU A 439 18.84 2.40 1.06
CA LEU A 439 20.15 2.78 0.53
C LEU A 439 20.22 2.64 -1.00
N LEU A 440 19.65 1.55 -1.55
CA LEU A 440 19.58 1.34 -3.00
C LEU A 440 18.74 2.40 -3.70
N ALA A 441 17.60 2.79 -3.11
CA ALA A 441 16.77 3.87 -3.64
C ALA A 441 17.50 5.22 -3.61
N LEU A 442 18.28 5.50 -2.55
CA LEU A 442 19.15 6.67 -2.50
C LEU A 442 20.21 6.66 -3.62
N LEU A 443 20.79 5.48 -3.95
CA LEU A 443 21.74 5.34 -5.07
C LEU A 443 21.07 5.63 -6.42
N LEU A 444 19.78 5.33 -6.61
CA LEU A 444 19.07 5.66 -7.85
C LEU A 444 18.95 7.16 -8.07
N LEU A 445 18.97 7.99 -7.02
CA LEU A 445 18.98 9.46 -7.15
C LEU A 445 20.22 10.01 -7.84
N LEU A 446 21.34 9.25 -7.86
CA LEU A 446 22.52 9.63 -8.63
C LEU A 446 22.23 9.68 -10.13
N LYS A 447 21.22 8.94 -10.61
CA LYS A 447 20.75 8.95 -12.00
C LYS A 447 19.64 9.97 -12.26
N ASP A 448 18.79 10.23 -11.26
CA ASP A 448 17.70 11.23 -11.34
C ASP A 448 18.13 12.50 -10.59
N ARG A 449 18.99 13.28 -11.25
CA ARG A 449 19.56 14.49 -10.67
C ARG A 449 18.50 15.53 -10.31
N LYS A 450 17.44 15.65 -11.14
CA LYS A 450 16.33 16.57 -10.86
C LYS A 450 15.62 16.22 -9.57
N LEU A 451 15.32 14.92 -9.38
CA LEU A 451 14.70 14.44 -8.14
C LEU A 451 15.64 14.61 -6.95
N GLY A 452 16.96 14.37 -7.13
CA GLY A 452 17.94 14.59 -6.07
C GLY A 452 18.03 16.06 -5.65
N GLU A 453 18.07 16.99 -6.60
CA GLU A 453 18.09 18.43 -6.35
C GLU A 453 16.82 18.89 -5.61
N ALA A 454 15.67 18.31 -5.93
CA ALA A 454 14.40 18.54 -5.26
C ALA A 454 14.40 18.23 -3.75
N TYR A 455 15.29 17.35 -3.32
CA TYR A 455 15.46 16.98 -1.90
C TYR A 455 16.74 17.56 -1.26
N GLY A 456 17.23 18.70 -1.78
CA GLY A 456 18.42 19.37 -1.26
C GLY A 456 19.74 18.66 -1.62
N GLY A 457 19.77 17.97 -2.77
CA GLY A 457 20.92 17.18 -3.24
C GLY A 457 21.08 15.88 -2.46
N MET A 458 22.19 15.19 -2.69
CA MET A 458 22.48 13.88 -2.06
C MET A 458 22.55 13.95 -0.54
N VAL A 459 23.07 15.07 0.02
CA VAL A 459 23.19 15.23 1.48
C VAL A 459 21.81 15.39 2.11
N GLY A 460 20.95 16.24 1.53
CA GLY A 460 19.57 16.42 2.00
C GLY A 460 18.75 15.13 1.88
N ALA A 461 18.86 14.43 0.75
CA ALA A 461 18.20 13.14 0.55
C ALA A 461 18.68 12.08 1.54
N ALA A 462 20.00 11.99 1.82
CA ALA A 462 20.55 11.06 2.81
C ALA A 462 20.06 11.39 4.23
N ALA A 463 20.03 12.66 4.60
CA ALA A 463 19.47 13.10 5.89
C ALA A 463 17.99 12.75 6.02
N SER A 464 17.22 12.90 4.93
CA SER A 464 15.81 12.51 4.88
C SER A 464 15.62 10.99 5.01
N VAL A 465 16.49 10.17 4.40
CA VAL A 465 16.49 8.70 4.58
C VAL A 465 16.73 8.32 6.05
N VAL A 466 17.69 8.98 6.72
CA VAL A 466 17.97 8.74 8.15
C VAL A 466 16.76 9.12 9.00
N LEU A 467 16.20 10.32 8.79
CA LEU A 467 15.03 10.80 9.52
C LEU A 467 13.82 9.86 9.34
N GLU A 468 13.52 9.50 8.10
CA GLU A 468 12.45 8.55 7.77
C GLU A 468 12.69 7.19 8.41
N THR A 469 13.95 6.71 8.42
CA THR A 469 14.29 5.43 9.04
C THR A 469 14.09 5.45 10.55
N VAL A 470 14.56 6.48 11.24
CA VAL A 470 14.32 6.66 12.68
C VAL A 470 12.82 6.74 12.98
N PHE A 471 12.09 7.53 12.20
CA PHE A 471 10.64 7.64 12.32
C PHE A 471 9.92 6.31 12.11
N SER A 472 10.29 5.55 11.08
CA SER A 472 9.73 4.23 10.79
C SER A 472 10.00 3.23 11.92
N VAL A 473 11.22 3.21 12.49
CA VAL A 473 11.57 2.35 13.63
C VAL A 473 10.73 2.67 14.86
N LEU A 474 10.53 3.97 15.17
CA LEU A 474 9.73 4.40 16.32
C LEU A 474 8.23 4.13 16.14
N THR A 475 7.71 4.27 14.92
CA THR A 475 6.27 4.10 14.65
C THR A 475 5.87 2.64 14.39
N ALA A 476 6.79 1.77 13.96
CA ALA A 476 6.51 0.36 13.67
C ALA A 476 5.84 -0.39 14.86
N PRO A 477 6.32 -0.32 16.12
CA PRO A 477 5.65 -1.00 17.23
C PRO A 477 4.30 -0.36 17.60
N VAL A 478 4.11 0.93 17.35
CA VAL A 478 2.83 1.61 17.53
C VAL A 478 1.80 1.09 16.54
N LEU A 479 2.18 0.99 15.26
CA LEU A 479 1.33 0.41 14.20
C LEU A 479 1.08 -1.08 14.44
N MET A 480 2.07 -1.83 14.93
CA MET A 480 1.90 -3.23 15.33
C MET A 480 0.77 -3.39 16.35
N LEU A 481 0.73 -2.57 17.39
CA LEU A 481 -0.33 -2.63 18.40
C LEU A 481 -1.69 -2.17 17.86
N PHE A 482 -1.74 -1.10 17.04
CA PHE A 482 -2.97 -0.67 16.39
C PHE A 482 -3.55 -1.76 15.50
N GLN A 483 -2.76 -2.30 14.58
CA GLN A 483 -3.21 -3.32 13.65
C GLN A 483 -3.56 -4.63 14.36
N SER A 484 -2.81 -5.03 15.40
CA SER A 484 -3.16 -6.18 16.24
C SER A 484 -4.51 -6.00 16.91
N LYS A 485 -4.79 -4.80 17.47
CA LYS A 485 -6.10 -4.44 18.02
C LYS A 485 -7.20 -4.49 16.96
N PHE A 486 -6.94 -4.02 15.73
CA PHE A 486 -7.93 -4.04 14.66
C PHE A 486 -8.25 -5.46 14.22
N VAL A 487 -7.22 -6.28 13.97
CA VAL A 487 -7.38 -7.70 13.62
C VAL A 487 -8.16 -8.44 14.70
N LEU A 488 -7.78 -8.27 15.97
CA LEU A 488 -8.48 -8.91 17.09
C LEU A 488 -9.95 -8.47 17.19
N ALA A 489 -10.24 -7.18 17.04
CA ALA A 489 -11.61 -6.68 17.06
C ALA A 489 -12.46 -7.28 15.92
N ILE A 490 -11.89 -7.43 14.71
CA ILE A 490 -12.56 -8.04 13.57
C ILE A 490 -12.78 -9.55 13.82
N LEU A 491 -11.79 -10.26 14.37
CA LEU A 491 -11.95 -11.68 14.75
C LEU A 491 -13.02 -11.86 15.82
N MET A 492 -13.16 -10.89 16.74
CA MET A 492 -14.24 -10.83 17.75
C MET A 492 -15.58 -10.33 17.18
N ARG A 493 -15.72 -10.25 15.86
CA ARG A 493 -16.93 -9.83 15.13
C ARG A 493 -17.40 -8.40 15.43
N ARG A 494 -16.47 -7.48 15.68
CA ARG A 494 -16.76 -6.06 15.80
C ARG A 494 -16.55 -5.38 14.45
N ALA A 495 -17.64 -5.10 13.75
CA ALA A 495 -17.60 -4.38 12.46
C ALA A 495 -17.09 -2.93 12.65
N VAL A 496 -16.47 -2.41 11.60
CA VAL A 496 -15.94 -1.05 11.56
C VAL A 496 -16.90 -0.17 10.77
N GLY A 497 -17.34 0.96 11.35
CA GLY A 497 -18.07 2.00 10.61
C GLY A 497 -17.19 2.67 9.56
N TRP A 498 -17.81 3.36 8.58
CA TRP A 498 -17.13 4.08 7.49
C TRP A 498 -17.36 5.60 7.59
N PRO A 499 -16.82 6.29 8.62
CA PRO A 499 -16.93 7.74 8.71
C PRO A 499 -16.12 8.41 7.58
N PRO A 500 -16.49 9.63 7.16
CA PRO A 500 -15.69 10.43 6.23
C PRO A 500 -14.27 10.61 6.75
N GLN A 501 -13.30 10.72 5.83
CA GLN A 501 -11.91 10.94 6.19
C GLN A 501 -11.66 12.43 6.42
N GLN A 502 -11.05 12.78 7.55
CA GLN A 502 -10.54 14.14 7.75
C GLN A 502 -9.32 14.36 6.84
N ARG A 503 -9.39 15.40 6.03
CA ARG A 503 -8.36 15.73 5.03
C ARG A 503 -7.63 17.03 5.29
N GLY A 504 -8.04 17.84 6.26
CA GLY A 504 -7.34 19.08 6.66
C GLY A 504 -6.10 18.80 7.49
N ASP A 505 -5.00 19.51 7.23
CA ASP A 505 -3.83 19.45 8.11
C ASP A 505 -4.20 20.05 9.48
N HIS A 506 -3.90 19.31 10.54
CA HIS A 506 -4.14 19.73 11.93
C HIS A 506 -3.09 19.13 12.85
N MET A 507 -2.82 19.83 13.94
CA MET A 507 -1.90 19.36 14.97
C MET A 507 -2.63 18.46 15.97
N THR A 508 -2.05 17.32 16.29
CA THR A 508 -2.55 16.42 17.32
C THR A 508 -2.33 17.03 18.69
N SER A 509 -3.41 17.28 19.43
CA SER A 509 -3.32 17.80 20.81
C SER A 509 -2.77 16.73 21.77
N PHE A 510 -2.19 17.17 22.90
CA PHE A 510 -1.72 16.24 23.94
C PHE A 510 -2.83 15.31 24.44
N LYS A 511 -4.03 15.83 24.62
CA LYS A 511 -5.19 15.03 25.06
C LYS A 511 -5.53 13.95 24.05
N GLU A 512 -5.56 14.28 22.77
CA GLU A 512 -5.83 13.33 21.68
C GLU A 512 -4.72 12.26 21.59
N ALA A 513 -3.45 12.69 21.63
CA ALA A 513 -2.31 11.77 21.64
C ALA A 513 -2.33 10.85 22.86
N ALA A 514 -2.60 11.38 24.05
CA ALA A 514 -2.67 10.57 25.27
C ALA A 514 -3.82 9.56 25.26
N LEU A 515 -4.98 9.91 24.71
CA LEU A 515 -6.10 8.98 24.54
C LEU A 515 -5.81 7.88 23.52
N ALA A 516 -5.12 8.22 22.42
CA ALA A 516 -4.78 7.27 21.37
C ALA A 516 -3.64 6.33 21.75
N HIS A 517 -2.60 6.87 22.40
CA HIS A 517 -1.32 6.20 22.62
C HIS A 517 -1.00 5.89 24.10
N GLY A 518 -1.80 6.35 25.07
CA GLY A 518 -1.55 6.09 26.49
C GLY A 518 -1.41 4.61 26.84
N GLY A 519 -2.24 3.74 26.19
CA GLY A 519 -2.10 2.29 26.32
C GLY A 519 -0.78 1.77 25.77
N HIS A 520 -0.28 2.32 24.65
CA HIS A 520 1.02 1.94 24.06
C HIS A 520 2.16 2.28 25.00
N THR A 521 2.17 3.52 25.55
CA THR A 521 3.16 3.98 26.52
C THR A 521 3.17 3.10 27.77
N LEU A 522 2.00 2.80 28.33
CA LEU A 522 1.90 1.95 29.52
C LEU A 522 2.40 0.52 29.25
N ILE A 523 2.06 -0.07 28.12
CA ILE A 523 2.58 -1.40 27.73
C ILE A 523 4.11 -1.34 27.58
N GLY A 524 4.64 -0.30 26.90
CA GLY A 524 6.08 -0.14 26.72
C GLY A 524 6.83 -0.02 28.05
N LEU A 525 6.32 0.76 29.00
CA LEU A 525 6.90 0.90 30.34
C LEU A 525 6.81 -0.41 31.14
N ALA A 526 5.65 -1.07 31.15
CA ALA A 526 5.46 -2.30 31.91
C ALA A 526 6.35 -3.43 31.37
N VAL A 527 6.37 -3.65 30.05
CA VAL A 527 7.21 -4.67 29.42
C VAL A 527 8.69 -4.33 29.58
N GLY A 528 9.05 -3.04 29.48
CA GLY A 528 10.42 -2.59 29.73
C GLY A 528 10.89 -2.88 31.14
N LEU A 529 10.09 -2.55 32.16
CA LEU A 529 10.43 -2.82 33.56
C LEU A 529 10.54 -4.33 33.85
N LEU A 530 9.56 -5.11 33.36
CA LEU A 530 9.58 -6.57 33.55
C LEU A 530 10.77 -7.23 32.86
N SER A 531 11.05 -6.87 31.61
CA SER A 531 12.20 -7.43 30.87
C SER A 531 13.53 -7.02 31.49
N TYR A 532 13.66 -5.78 31.95
CA TYR A 532 14.88 -5.31 32.63
C TYR A 532 15.13 -6.09 33.92
N GLN A 533 14.07 -6.34 34.70
CA GLN A 533 14.18 -7.04 35.99
C GLN A 533 14.43 -8.55 35.84
N TYR A 534 13.74 -9.21 34.92
CA TYR A 534 13.74 -10.68 34.85
C TYR A 534 14.62 -11.24 33.74
N VAL A 535 14.84 -10.49 32.64
CA VAL A 535 15.59 -10.95 31.46
C VAL A 535 16.40 -9.78 30.86
N PRO A 536 17.45 -9.26 31.55
CA PRO A 536 18.17 -8.04 31.12
C PRO A 536 18.75 -8.11 29.73
N ALA A 537 19.23 -9.28 29.29
CA ALA A 537 19.73 -9.46 27.93
C ALA A 537 18.64 -9.21 26.87
N PHE A 538 17.46 -9.73 27.09
CA PHE A 538 16.31 -9.52 26.19
C PHE A 538 15.83 -8.06 26.19
N PHE A 539 15.91 -7.36 27.32
CA PHE A 539 15.58 -5.92 27.40
C PHE A 539 16.38 -5.10 26.37
N TRP A 540 17.67 -5.32 26.25
CA TRP A 540 18.49 -4.57 25.31
C TRP A 540 18.13 -4.86 23.84
N TRP A 541 17.78 -6.10 23.52
CA TRP A 541 17.29 -6.46 22.19
C TRP A 541 15.93 -5.86 21.88
N LEU A 542 15.07 -5.72 22.90
CA LEU A 542 13.72 -5.16 22.76
C LEU A 542 13.72 -3.62 22.76
N THR A 543 14.84 -2.97 23.13
CA THR A 543 14.93 -1.51 23.29
C THR A 543 14.34 -0.70 22.11
N PRO A 544 14.57 -1.00 20.82
CA PRO A 544 13.95 -0.23 19.73
C PRO A 544 12.42 -0.28 19.75
N VAL A 545 11.84 -1.43 20.10
CA VAL A 545 10.38 -1.60 20.23
C VAL A 545 9.86 -0.83 21.44
N LEU A 546 10.54 -0.93 22.57
CA LEU A 546 10.17 -0.22 23.81
C LEU A 546 10.24 1.30 23.64
N LEU A 547 11.29 1.81 22.99
CA LEU A 547 11.42 3.25 22.70
C LEU A 547 10.25 3.76 21.84
N GLY A 548 9.87 3.02 20.79
CA GLY A 548 8.73 3.39 19.95
C GLY A 548 7.42 3.44 20.74
N LEU A 549 7.18 2.48 21.63
CA LEU A 549 5.97 2.45 22.46
C LEU A 549 5.97 3.55 23.53
N VAL A 550 7.07 3.73 24.25
CA VAL A 550 7.18 4.75 25.31
C VAL A 550 7.08 6.16 24.74
N LEU A 551 7.72 6.39 23.59
CA LEU A 551 7.72 7.70 22.91
C LEU A 551 6.51 7.91 21.99
N SER A 552 5.52 7.02 21.98
CA SER A 552 4.37 7.08 21.05
C SER A 552 3.58 8.39 21.13
N ILE A 553 3.38 8.94 22.34
CA ILE A 553 2.70 10.22 22.55
C ILE A 553 3.51 11.40 21.94
N PRO A 554 4.77 11.67 22.35
CA PRO A 554 5.54 12.77 21.77
C PRO A 554 5.80 12.57 20.26
N VAL A 555 6.02 11.36 19.77
CA VAL A 555 6.19 11.09 18.33
C VAL A 555 4.93 11.47 17.55
N SER A 556 3.73 11.10 18.04
CA SER A 556 2.46 11.45 17.39
C SER A 556 2.24 12.97 17.36
N MET A 557 2.56 13.67 18.44
CA MET A 557 2.43 15.15 18.52
C MET A 557 3.43 15.85 17.60
N LEU A 558 4.72 15.49 17.69
CA LEU A 558 5.77 16.11 16.89
C LEU A 558 5.57 15.86 15.39
N SER A 559 5.17 14.65 15.02
CA SER A 559 4.96 14.31 13.61
C SER A 559 3.74 14.98 12.99
N SER A 560 2.75 15.41 13.79
CA SER A 560 1.58 16.16 13.30
C SER A 560 1.86 17.67 13.14
N SER A 561 3.03 18.16 13.58
CA SER A 561 3.38 19.57 13.44
C SER A 561 3.57 19.94 11.97
N ILE A 562 3.11 21.14 11.60
CA ILE A 562 3.30 21.72 10.28
C ILE A 562 4.76 22.16 10.17
N CYS A 563 5.50 21.60 9.24
CA CYS A 563 6.92 21.80 9.08
C CYS A 563 7.20 22.92 8.08
N LEU A 564 7.26 24.16 8.53
CA LEU A 564 7.59 25.33 7.71
C LEU A 564 9.04 25.30 7.16
N LEU A 565 9.91 24.44 7.69
CA LEU A 565 11.33 24.32 7.33
C LEU A 565 11.62 23.44 6.09
N TYR A 566 10.63 22.71 5.59
CA TYR A 566 10.79 21.82 4.44
C TYR A 566 9.94 22.26 3.23
N THR A 567 9.84 23.54 3.00
CA THR A 567 9.48 24.05 1.68
C THR A 567 10.70 23.94 0.78
N SER A 568 11.08 22.73 0.39
CA SER A 568 11.83 22.62 -0.86
C SER A 568 10.78 22.85 -1.96
N ASP A 569 10.94 23.92 -2.71
CA ASP A 569 10.12 24.32 -3.86
C ASP A 569 9.82 23.18 -4.85
N ALA A 570 10.56 22.11 -4.77
CA ALA A 570 10.44 20.95 -5.64
C ALA A 570 9.31 19.96 -5.32
N ALA A 571 8.82 19.89 -4.08
CA ALA A 571 7.56 19.18 -3.81
C ALA A 571 6.38 20.06 -4.28
N ASP A 572 6.53 21.38 -4.18
CA ASP A 572 5.54 22.36 -4.62
C ASP A 572 5.58 22.55 -6.15
N GLU A 573 6.74 22.55 -6.80
CA GLU A 573 6.83 22.57 -8.28
C GLU A 573 6.30 21.29 -8.94
N ARG A 574 6.32 20.16 -8.27
CA ARG A 574 5.67 18.93 -8.75
C ARG A 574 4.19 18.83 -8.37
N SER A 575 3.78 19.46 -7.29
CA SER A 575 2.37 19.57 -6.88
C SER A 575 1.69 20.82 -7.47
N SER A 576 2.43 21.83 -7.85
CA SER A 576 1.98 22.89 -8.73
C SER A 576 1.99 22.35 -10.16
N VAL A 577 1.01 21.55 -10.53
CA VAL A 577 0.27 21.88 -11.74
C VAL A 577 0.00 23.36 -11.57
N ASP A 578 0.76 24.18 -12.31
CA ASP A 578 0.70 25.62 -12.27
C ASP A 578 -0.74 26.09 -12.08
N LEU A 579 -1.10 26.43 -10.84
CA LEU A 579 -2.33 27.15 -10.53
C LEU A 579 -2.00 28.61 -10.79
N GLY A 580 -1.44 28.87 -11.98
CA GLY A 580 -1.11 30.18 -12.47
C GLY A 580 -2.30 31.11 -12.23
N GLY A 581 -2.02 32.15 -11.49
CA GLY A 581 -2.93 33.11 -10.94
C GLY A 581 -3.90 33.77 -11.94
#